data_bb0ee06faa04733dfeaa18e9db5ae835
#
_entry.id   bb0ee06faa04733dfeaa18e9db5ae835
#
_cell.length_a   1.000
_cell.length_b   1.000
_cell.length_c   1.000
_cell.angle_alpha   90.00
_cell.angle_beta   90.00
_cell.angle_gamma   90.00
#
_symmetry.space_group_name_H-M   'P 1'
#
loop_
_entity.id
_entity.type
_entity.pdbx_description
1 polymer ?
#
loop_
_entity_poly.entity_id
_entity_poly.type
_entity_poly.pdbx_seq_one_letter_code
_entity_poly.pdbx_strand_id
1 'polypeptide(L)'
;MSNQPLAEQCVNSWLKLVGARPRYKYLLKQDDPRAEFRNWWQMVPCLSGSDSFKSWPSGHMTSFGILFTLPMLTDVMKNRSRKRNLIVFCLVCVLTLICGYNRIHMTNHFLSDVCFGCLITYLIFSGVSTAFLGHSTKTH
;
A
#
# COMPACT_ATOMS: atom_id res chain seq x y z
N MET A 1 14.30 -0.70 10.89
CA MET A 1 14.25 -1.80 9.90
C MET A 1 12.83 -2.32 9.92
N SER A 2 12.07 -2.15 8.83
CA SER A 2 10.66 -2.53 8.78
C SER A 2 10.53 -4.04 8.57
N ASN A 3 9.89 -4.72 9.51
CA ASN A 3 9.54 -6.15 9.43
C ASN A 3 8.40 -6.40 8.41
N GLN A 4 8.55 -5.91 7.18
CA GLN A 4 7.59 -6.23 6.13
C GLN A 4 7.84 -7.63 5.59
N PRO A 5 6.80 -8.39 5.22
CA PRO A 5 6.97 -9.67 4.55
C PRO A 5 7.81 -9.49 3.27
N LEU A 6 8.77 -10.36 3.06
CA LEU A 6 9.74 -10.28 1.95
C LEU A 6 9.06 -10.09 0.58
N ALA A 7 7.94 -10.75 0.35
CA ALA A 7 7.18 -10.65 -0.90
C ALA A 7 6.67 -9.22 -1.16
N GLU A 8 6.14 -8.53 -0.14
CA GLU A 8 5.68 -7.13 -0.27
C GLU A 8 6.83 -6.18 -0.50
N GLN A 9 7.97 -6.41 0.17
CA GLN A 9 9.17 -5.60 -0.03
C GLN A 9 9.70 -5.75 -1.46
N CYS A 10 9.73 -6.95 -2.00
CA CYS A 10 10.16 -7.20 -3.37
C CYS A 10 9.25 -6.52 -4.39
N VAL A 11 7.93 -6.72 -4.30
CA VAL A 11 6.96 -6.12 -5.22
C VAL A 11 7.00 -4.59 -5.13
N ASN A 12 7.00 -4.04 -3.92
CA ASN A 12 7.01 -2.60 -3.72
C ASN A 12 8.32 -1.96 -4.19
N SER A 13 9.46 -2.61 -3.97
CA SER A 13 10.76 -2.14 -4.44
C SER A 13 10.86 -2.17 -5.96
N TRP A 14 10.38 -3.23 -6.58
CA TRP A 14 10.34 -3.35 -8.04
C TRP A 14 9.45 -2.29 -8.68
N LEU A 15 8.23 -2.09 -8.16
CA LEU A 15 7.31 -1.06 -8.64
C LEU A 15 7.90 0.35 -8.49
N LYS A 16 8.63 0.62 -7.42
CA LYS A 16 9.32 1.90 -7.23
C LYS A 16 10.42 2.17 -8.23
N LEU A 17 11.13 1.12 -8.67
CA LEU A 17 12.16 1.24 -9.71
C LEU A 17 11.53 1.50 -11.08
N VAL A 18 10.45 0.80 -11.40
CA VAL A 18 9.75 0.94 -12.69
C VAL A 18 8.97 2.25 -12.77
N GLY A 19 8.30 2.63 -11.68
CA GLY A 19 7.47 3.84 -11.64
C GLY A 19 8.28 5.13 -11.58
N ALA A 20 9.43 5.11 -10.92
CA ALA A 20 10.38 6.23 -10.73
C ALA A 20 9.74 7.62 -10.63
N ARG A 21 8.62 7.72 -9.93
CA ARG A 21 7.85 8.96 -9.79
C ARG A 21 8.51 9.89 -8.78
N PRO A 22 8.73 11.18 -9.10
CA PRO A 22 9.29 12.14 -8.16
C PRO A 22 8.33 12.37 -6.97
N ARG A 23 8.89 12.54 -5.78
CA ARG A 23 8.12 12.92 -4.58
C ARG A 23 7.65 14.37 -4.67
N TYR A 24 6.48 14.68 -4.13
CA TYR A 24 5.94 16.03 -4.13
C TYR A 24 6.91 17.04 -3.49
N LYS A 25 7.55 16.70 -2.37
CA LYS A 25 8.57 17.55 -1.72
C LYS A 25 9.81 17.81 -2.59
N TYR A 26 10.12 16.91 -3.53
CA TYR A 26 11.21 17.15 -4.49
C TYR A 26 10.78 18.17 -5.53
N LEU A 27 9.56 18.03 -6.07
CA LEU A 27 9.00 18.97 -7.05
C LEU A 27 8.90 20.38 -6.51
N LEU A 28 8.57 20.58 -5.22
CA LEU A 28 8.50 21.90 -4.60
C LEU A 28 9.84 22.64 -4.56
N LYS A 29 10.96 21.95 -4.77
CA LYS A 29 12.32 22.53 -4.77
C LYS A 29 12.84 22.81 -6.18
N GLN A 30 12.09 22.48 -7.22
CA GLN A 30 12.48 22.70 -8.61
C GLN A 30 11.96 24.07 -9.09
N ASP A 31 12.66 24.68 -10.01
CA ASP A 31 12.27 25.94 -10.62
C ASP A 31 11.00 25.80 -11.48
N ASP A 32 10.84 24.66 -12.16
CA ASP A 32 9.62 24.29 -12.88
C ASP A 32 9.09 22.93 -12.42
N PRO A 33 8.25 22.90 -11.37
CA PRO A 33 7.66 21.66 -10.87
C PRO A 33 6.80 20.89 -11.88
N ARG A 34 6.23 21.60 -12.87
CA ARG A 34 5.33 20.99 -13.86
C ARG A 34 6.09 20.21 -14.91
N ALA A 35 7.27 20.66 -15.30
CA ALA A 35 8.11 19.97 -16.28
C ALA A 35 8.61 18.62 -15.76
N GLU A 36 8.84 18.49 -14.44
CA GLU A 36 9.30 17.25 -13.82
C GLU A 36 8.19 16.38 -13.26
N PHE A 37 6.94 16.86 -13.22
CA PHE A 37 5.81 16.09 -12.73
C PHE A 37 5.52 14.92 -13.66
N ARG A 38 5.34 13.71 -13.09
CA ARG A 38 4.98 12.48 -13.80
C ARG A 38 3.71 11.89 -13.23
N ASN A 39 2.81 11.52 -14.14
CA ASN A 39 1.64 10.75 -13.75
C ASN A 39 2.04 9.31 -13.41
N TRP A 40 1.20 8.60 -12.65
CA TRP A 40 1.47 7.23 -12.22
C TRP A 40 1.56 6.22 -13.40
N TRP A 41 0.99 6.55 -14.57
CA TRP A 41 1.07 5.72 -15.79
C TRP A 41 2.28 6.05 -16.67
N GLN A 42 2.98 7.14 -16.39
CA GLN A 42 4.22 7.52 -17.10
C GLN A 42 5.40 6.84 -16.43
N MET A 43 5.50 5.52 -16.68
CA MET A 43 6.58 4.73 -16.11
C MET A 43 7.87 4.98 -16.89
N VAL A 44 8.82 5.65 -16.26
CA VAL A 44 10.17 5.86 -16.79
C VAL A 44 11.15 5.23 -15.79
N PRO A 45 11.75 4.08 -16.10
CA PRO A 45 12.72 3.46 -15.22
C PRO A 45 13.82 4.45 -14.85
N CYS A 46 14.01 4.67 -13.58
CA CYS A 46 15.08 5.54 -13.09
C CYS A 46 16.12 4.70 -12.37
N LEU A 47 17.28 4.58 -12.96
CA LEU A 47 18.43 3.85 -12.42
C LEU A 47 19.15 4.62 -11.29
N SER A 48 18.76 5.88 -11.02
CA SER A 48 19.50 6.75 -10.09
C SER A 48 19.44 6.34 -8.62
N GLY A 49 18.63 5.34 -8.26
CA GLY A 49 18.55 4.85 -6.87
C GLY A 49 18.09 5.89 -5.83
N SER A 50 17.98 7.16 -6.22
CA SER A 50 17.64 8.27 -5.35
C SER A 50 16.26 8.11 -4.72
N ASP A 51 16.16 8.33 -3.41
CA ASP A 51 14.88 8.27 -2.68
C ASP A 51 13.87 9.32 -3.15
N SER A 52 14.34 10.38 -3.79
CA SER A 52 13.50 11.44 -4.37
C SER A 52 12.56 10.95 -5.47
N PHE A 53 12.90 9.86 -6.16
CA PHE A 53 12.12 9.27 -7.26
C PHE A 53 11.37 8.00 -6.86
N LYS A 54 11.18 7.73 -5.57
CA LYS A 54 10.49 6.54 -5.05
C LYS A 54 9.12 6.88 -4.44
N SER A 55 8.37 7.79 -5.09
CA SER A 55 7.06 8.19 -4.57
C SER A 55 6.02 7.08 -4.74
N TRP A 56 5.94 6.44 -5.88
CA TRP A 56 4.89 5.48 -6.22
C TRP A 56 5.40 4.03 -6.18
N PRO A 57 4.62 3.09 -5.63
CA PRO A 57 3.49 3.27 -4.71
C PRO A 57 3.93 3.62 -3.29
N SER A 58 2.98 4.06 -2.43
CA SER A 58 3.27 4.36 -1.04
C SER A 58 3.50 3.10 -0.21
N GLY A 59 4.76 2.84 0.17
CA GLY A 59 5.11 1.66 0.97
C GLY A 59 4.49 1.64 2.37
N HIS A 60 4.24 2.80 2.99
CA HIS A 60 3.53 2.86 4.27
C HIS A 60 2.08 2.42 4.12
N MET A 61 1.42 2.79 3.02
CA MET A 61 0.05 2.35 2.77
C MET A 61 -0.03 0.85 2.51
N THR A 62 0.95 0.30 1.82
CA THR A 62 1.05 -1.16 1.62
C THR A 62 1.17 -1.88 2.96
N SER A 63 2.03 -1.39 3.86
CA SER A 63 2.18 -1.96 5.21
C SER A 63 0.91 -1.84 6.06
N PHE A 64 0.24 -0.68 6.02
CA PHE A 64 -1.04 -0.49 6.74
C PHE A 64 -2.15 -1.37 6.19
N GLY A 65 -2.10 -1.69 4.91
CA GLY A 65 -3.06 -2.60 4.28
C GLY A 65 -3.07 -3.99 4.90
N ILE A 66 -1.96 -4.47 5.48
CA ILE A 66 -1.90 -5.74 6.20
C ILE A 66 -2.91 -5.76 7.37
N LEU A 67 -3.22 -4.62 7.97
CA LEU A 67 -4.20 -4.55 9.06
C LEU A 67 -5.60 -5.02 8.62
N PHE A 68 -5.92 -4.98 7.32
CA PHE A 68 -7.18 -5.54 6.81
C PHE A 68 -7.26 -7.08 6.92
N THR A 69 -6.15 -7.75 7.24
CA THR A 69 -6.19 -9.19 7.59
C THR A 69 -6.81 -9.44 8.96
N LEU A 70 -6.79 -8.46 9.88
CA LEU A 70 -7.29 -8.62 11.24
C LEU A 70 -8.77 -9.02 11.32
N PRO A 71 -9.71 -8.41 10.56
CA PRO A 71 -11.11 -8.85 10.56
C PRO A 71 -11.27 -10.30 10.13
N MET A 72 -10.42 -10.80 9.21
CA MET A 72 -10.48 -12.20 8.77
C MET A 72 -9.92 -13.16 9.82
N LEU A 73 -8.82 -12.80 10.48
CA LEU A 73 -8.28 -13.58 11.58
C LEU A 73 -9.33 -13.74 12.70
N THR A 74 -10.13 -12.70 12.95
CA THR A 74 -11.22 -12.79 13.94
C THR A 74 -12.38 -13.69 13.48
N ASP A 75 -12.57 -13.88 12.18
CA ASP A 75 -13.57 -14.80 11.62
C ASP A 75 -13.14 -16.28 11.75
N VAL A 76 -11.83 -16.55 11.65
CA VAL A 76 -11.27 -17.92 11.82
C VAL A 76 -11.29 -18.35 13.28
N MET A 77 -11.23 -17.40 14.22
CA MET A 77 -11.31 -17.71 15.64
C MET A 77 -12.72 -18.19 16.02
N LYS A 78 -12.81 -19.28 16.82
CA LYS A 78 -14.00 -20.02 17.22
C LYS A 78 -15.17 -19.18 17.79
N ASN A 79 -14.95 -17.92 18.08
CA ASN A 79 -15.94 -17.00 18.65
C ASN A 79 -16.31 -15.90 17.63
N ARG A 80 -17.01 -16.26 16.57
CA ARG A 80 -17.43 -15.41 15.48
C ARG A 80 -18.49 -14.38 15.93
N SER A 81 -18.14 -13.10 16.00
CA SER A 81 -19.06 -12.01 16.27
C SER A 81 -19.02 -10.96 15.15
N ARG A 82 -20.14 -10.82 14.43
CA ARG A 82 -20.27 -9.80 13.37
C ARG A 82 -20.01 -8.39 13.86
N LYS A 83 -20.47 -8.07 15.09
CA LYS A 83 -20.26 -6.74 15.70
C LYS A 83 -18.76 -6.47 15.91
N ARG A 84 -18.03 -7.44 16.46
CA ARG A 84 -16.58 -7.31 16.69
C ARG A 84 -15.83 -7.11 15.37
N ASN A 85 -16.13 -7.91 14.37
CA ASN A 85 -15.49 -7.80 13.06
C ASN A 85 -15.74 -6.45 12.40
N LEU A 86 -16.98 -5.95 12.50
CA LEU A 86 -17.32 -4.62 12.00
C LEU A 86 -16.54 -3.52 12.73
N ILE A 87 -16.42 -3.60 14.06
CA ILE A 87 -15.65 -2.64 14.86
C ILE A 87 -14.18 -2.66 14.43
N VAL A 88 -13.57 -3.85 14.34
CA VAL A 88 -12.17 -3.99 13.93
C VAL A 88 -11.98 -3.44 12.51
N PHE A 89 -12.88 -3.75 11.58
CA PHE A 89 -12.84 -3.22 10.21
C PHE A 89 -12.92 -1.68 10.19
N CYS A 90 -13.86 -1.09 10.92
CA CYS A 90 -13.98 0.36 11.02
C CYS A 90 -12.72 1.01 11.61
N LEU A 91 -12.14 0.42 12.67
CA LEU A 91 -10.89 0.90 13.25
C LEU A 91 -9.74 0.85 12.24
N VAL A 92 -9.59 -0.24 11.49
CA VAL A 92 -8.57 -0.35 10.45
C VAL A 92 -8.78 0.69 9.35
N CYS A 93 -10.03 0.93 8.92
CA CYS A 93 -10.34 1.99 7.96
C CYS A 93 -9.91 3.37 8.46
N VAL A 94 -10.25 3.71 9.71
CA VAL A 94 -9.90 4.99 10.32
C VAL A 94 -8.37 5.16 10.40
N LEU A 95 -7.66 4.15 10.89
CA LEU A 95 -6.19 4.17 10.97
C LEU A 95 -5.54 4.33 9.58
N THR A 96 -6.07 3.64 8.57
CA THR A 96 -5.59 3.74 7.19
C THR A 96 -5.80 5.14 6.62
N LEU A 97 -6.96 5.76 6.88
CA LEU A 97 -7.26 7.13 6.46
C LEU A 97 -6.32 8.14 7.14
N ILE A 98 -6.09 8.00 8.45
CA ILE A 98 -5.16 8.85 9.20
C ILE A 98 -3.73 8.71 8.64
N CYS A 99 -3.29 7.48 8.39
CA CYS A 99 -1.98 7.23 7.80
C CYS A 99 -1.88 7.88 6.40
N GLY A 100 -2.87 7.66 5.53
CA GLY A 100 -2.91 8.24 4.19
C GLY A 100 -2.86 9.76 4.21
N TYR A 101 -3.69 10.39 5.05
CA TYR A 101 -3.68 11.83 5.26
C TYR A 101 -2.30 12.34 5.70
N ASN A 102 -1.68 11.68 6.67
CA ASN A 102 -0.35 12.07 7.16
C ASN A 102 0.72 11.97 6.04
N ARG A 103 0.65 10.94 5.18
CA ARG A 103 1.59 10.79 4.05
C ARG A 103 1.45 11.89 3.02
N ILE A 104 0.23 12.37 2.78
CA ILE A 104 -0.06 13.51 1.88
C ILE A 104 0.39 14.82 2.54
N HIS A 105 0.01 15.04 3.79
CA HIS A 105 0.35 16.25 4.55
C HIS A 105 1.86 16.46 4.67
N MET A 106 2.62 15.39 4.87
CA MET A 106 4.09 15.41 4.89
C MET A 106 4.73 15.61 3.51
N THR A 107 3.96 15.89 2.47
CA THR A 107 4.41 16.10 1.09
C THR A 107 5.29 14.98 0.51
N ASN A 108 5.20 13.77 1.09
CA ASN A 108 6.00 12.64 0.66
C ASN A 108 5.38 11.88 -0.51
N HIS A 109 4.04 11.88 -0.59
CA HIS A 109 3.26 11.10 -1.55
C HIS A 109 2.10 11.93 -2.11
N PHE A 110 1.69 11.61 -3.34
CA PHE A 110 0.45 12.09 -3.92
C PHE A 110 -0.73 11.21 -3.46
N LEU A 111 -1.95 11.72 -3.57
CA LEU A 111 -3.16 10.94 -3.26
C LEU A 111 -3.19 9.63 -4.04
N SER A 112 -2.83 9.66 -5.33
CA SER A 112 -2.76 8.45 -6.15
C SER A 112 -1.78 7.40 -5.62
N ASP A 113 -0.62 7.81 -5.06
CA ASP A 113 0.35 6.88 -4.49
C ASP A 113 -0.20 6.15 -3.27
N VAL A 114 -1.00 6.86 -2.47
CA VAL A 114 -1.72 6.35 -1.30
C VAL A 114 -2.79 5.34 -1.73
N CYS A 115 -3.63 5.70 -2.68
CA CYS A 115 -4.70 4.84 -3.21
C CYS A 115 -4.13 3.55 -3.83
N PHE A 116 -3.06 3.66 -4.63
CA PHE A 116 -2.40 2.49 -5.21
C PHE A 116 -1.76 1.59 -4.15
N GLY A 117 -1.17 2.17 -3.09
CA GLY A 117 -0.67 1.38 -1.97
C GLY A 117 -1.76 0.53 -1.33
N CYS A 118 -2.94 1.08 -1.09
CA CYS A 118 -4.10 0.35 -0.57
C CYS A 118 -4.60 -0.72 -1.56
N LEU A 119 -4.69 -0.38 -2.84
CA LEU A 119 -5.16 -1.31 -3.88
C LEU A 119 -4.26 -2.53 -4.01
N ILE A 120 -2.94 -2.32 -4.05
CA ILE A 120 -1.95 -3.40 -4.13
C ILE A 120 -2.12 -4.37 -2.96
N THR A 121 -2.24 -3.85 -1.74
CA THR A 121 -2.43 -4.69 -0.57
C THR A 121 -3.75 -5.46 -0.64
N TYR A 122 -4.83 -4.80 -1.06
CA TYR A 122 -6.11 -5.47 -1.24
C TYR A 122 -6.03 -6.62 -2.24
N LEU A 123 -5.35 -6.43 -3.38
CA LEU A 123 -5.19 -7.47 -4.40
C LEU A 123 -4.34 -8.63 -3.91
N ILE A 124 -3.21 -8.36 -3.23
CA ILE A 124 -2.36 -9.40 -2.64
C ILE A 124 -3.16 -10.19 -1.62
N PHE A 125 -3.87 -9.50 -0.74
CA PHE A 125 -4.64 -10.12 0.31
C PHE A 125 -5.81 -10.97 -0.25
N SER A 126 -6.55 -10.45 -1.22
CA SER A 126 -7.62 -11.17 -1.90
C SER A 126 -7.10 -12.44 -2.60
N GLY A 127 -5.95 -12.34 -3.28
CA GLY A 127 -5.31 -13.48 -3.93
C GLY A 127 -4.88 -14.56 -2.93
N VAL A 128 -4.25 -14.17 -1.84
CA VAL A 128 -3.84 -15.10 -0.77
C VAL A 128 -5.06 -15.77 -0.13
N SER A 129 -6.11 -15.01 0.19
CA SER A 129 -7.34 -15.53 0.77
C SER A 129 -8.01 -16.57 -0.12
N THR A 130 -8.14 -16.30 -1.41
CA THR A 130 -8.76 -17.23 -2.36
C THR A 130 -7.92 -18.50 -2.52
N ALA A 131 -6.59 -18.39 -2.52
CA ALA A 131 -5.72 -19.55 -2.59
C ALA A 131 -5.86 -20.46 -1.36
N PHE A 132 -5.90 -19.87 -0.15
CA PHE A 132 -6.06 -20.65 1.09
C PHE A 132 -7.45 -21.27 1.22
N LEU A 133 -8.51 -20.52 0.94
CA LEU A 133 -9.89 -21.03 1.04
C LEU A 133 -10.21 -22.04 -0.05
N GLY A 134 -9.69 -21.84 -1.28
CA GLY A 134 -9.86 -22.80 -2.37
C GLY A 134 -9.13 -24.13 -2.15
N HIS A 135 -8.13 -24.19 -1.28
CA HIS A 135 -7.45 -25.43 -0.93
C HIS A 135 -8.23 -26.22 0.13
N SER A 136 -8.88 -25.51 1.06
CA SER A 136 -9.68 -26.15 2.13
C SER A 136 -10.95 -26.86 1.63
N THR A 137 -11.53 -26.43 0.50
CA THR A 137 -12.73 -27.04 -0.08
C THR A 137 -12.47 -28.29 -0.91
N LYS A 138 -11.19 -28.60 -1.25
CA LYS A 138 -10.81 -29.80 -2.03
C LYS A 138 -10.44 -31.02 -1.19
N THR A 139 -10.40 -30.86 0.13
CA THR A 139 -9.99 -31.93 1.06
C THR A 139 -11.17 -32.58 1.85
N HIS A 140 -12.40 -32.37 1.41
CA HIS A 140 -13.61 -33.05 1.95
C HIS A 140 -14.32 -33.82 0.88
#